data_4b39a6c3f82c0579a8212395dd6a3337
#
_entry.id   4b39a6c3f82c0579a8212395dd6a3337
#
_cell.length_a   1.000
_cell.length_b   1.000
_cell.length_c   1.000
_cell.angle_alpha   90.00
_cell.angle_beta   90.00
_cell.angle_gamma   90.00
#
_symmetry.space_group_name_H-M   'P 1'
#
loop_
_entity.id
_entity.type
_entity.pdbx_description
1 polymer ?
#
loop_
_entity_poly.entity_id
_entity_poly.type
_entity_poly.pdbx_seq_one_letter_code
_entity_poly.pdbx_strand_id
1 'polypeptide(L)'
;MTNFIKKDEIKNNWLLIDAENAIVGRLAAYISKVLRGKNKNQYTPHMDNGDFVVVTNIEKIRFTGKKTNNKKYYRHTGYPGGIKSTTPSLLMKKKPEEVLKLAVKRMMPGGPLAKKQLSKLKIYKGTTHPHESQNPEVIDFAKMNKKNYISIN
;
A
#
# COMPACT_ATOMS: atom_id res chain seq x y z
N MET A 1 -19.32 4.70 25.48
CA MET A 1 -20.09 4.72 24.21
C MET A 1 -19.13 4.66 23.04
N THR A 2 -19.33 3.76 22.09
CA THR A 2 -18.58 3.73 20.83
C THR A 2 -19.10 4.87 19.95
N ASN A 3 -18.22 5.80 19.56
CA ASN A 3 -18.57 6.88 18.66
C ASN A 3 -18.92 6.30 17.29
N PHE A 4 -20.16 6.48 16.85
CA PHE A 4 -20.63 6.12 15.53
C PHE A 4 -20.58 7.36 14.62
N ILE A 5 -19.89 7.26 13.47
CA ILE A 5 -19.84 8.34 12.48
C ILE A 5 -20.94 8.14 11.47
N LYS A 6 -21.66 9.20 11.14
CA LYS A 6 -22.58 9.25 10.00
C LYS A 6 -21.77 9.34 8.69
N LYS A 7 -22.34 8.85 7.61
CA LYS A 7 -21.71 8.84 6.29
C LYS A 7 -21.28 10.23 5.81
N ASP A 8 -22.06 11.24 6.16
CA ASP A 8 -21.86 12.64 5.74
C ASP A 8 -20.73 13.34 6.53
N GLU A 9 -20.34 12.77 7.67
CA GLU A 9 -19.27 13.29 8.54
C GLU A 9 -17.88 12.73 8.16
N ILE A 10 -17.82 11.81 7.20
CA ILE A 10 -16.56 11.18 6.79
C ILE A 10 -15.70 12.17 6.02
N LYS A 11 -14.55 12.54 6.59
CA LYS A 11 -13.53 13.35 5.93
C LYS A 11 -12.36 12.46 5.52
N ASN A 12 -12.05 12.42 4.23
CA ASN A 12 -10.94 11.67 3.68
C ASN A 12 -9.82 12.62 3.28
N ASN A 13 -8.65 12.47 3.87
CA ASN A 13 -7.45 13.25 3.55
C ASN A 13 -6.64 12.55 2.44
N TRP A 14 -5.77 13.31 1.80
CA TRP A 14 -4.80 12.79 0.85
C TRP A 14 -3.42 12.78 1.49
N LEU A 15 -2.72 11.66 1.39
CA LEU A 15 -1.41 11.44 1.97
C LEU A 15 -0.43 11.06 0.88
N LEU A 16 0.74 11.68 0.88
CA LEU A 16 1.84 11.39 -0.04
C LEU A 16 2.97 10.70 0.71
N ILE A 17 3.43 9.57 0.19
CA ILE A 17 4.51 8.77 0.78
C ILE A 17 5.57 8.50 -0.28
N ASP A 18 6.82 8.81 0.01
CA ASP A 18 7.94 8.38 -0.81
C ASP A 18 8.35 6.95 -0.43
N ALA A 19 8.40 6.07 -1.45
CA ALA A 19 8.77 4.66 -1.28
C ALA A 19 10.26 4.39 -1.50
N GLU A 20 11.08 5.43 -1.76
CA GLU A 20 12.52 5.25 -1.97
C GLU A 20 13.18 4.54 -0.77
N ASN A 21 13.83 3.41 -1.02
CA ASN A 21 14.46 2.54 -0.01
C ASN A 21 13.53 2.01 1.11
N ALA A 22 12.23 2.22 1.00
CA ALA A 22 11.27 1.72 1.96
C ALA A 22 11.13 0.18 1.89
N ILE A 23 10.93 -0.46 3.03
CA ILE A 23 10.71 -1.90 3.10
C ILE A 23 9.26 -2.22 2.74
N VAL A 24 9.05 -3.01 1.66
CA VAL A 24 7.71 -3.38 1.13
C VAL A 24 6.72 -3.80 2.22
N GLY A 25 7.11 -4.71 3.12
CA GLY A 25 6.20 -5.26 4.12
C GLY A 25 5.76 -4.22 5.16
N ARG A 26 6.67 -3.38 5.61
CA ARG A 26 6.39 -2.33 6.60
C ARG A 26 5.55 -1.22 5.99
N LEU A 27 5.90 -0.79 4.77
CA LEU A 27 5.13 0.21 4.04
C LEU A 27 3.71 -0.31 3.75
N ALA A 28 3.55 -1.55 3.31
CA ALA A 28 2.24 -2.15 3.07
C ALA A 28 1.38 -2.25 4.35
N ALA A 29 1.98 -2.57 5.49
CA ALA A 29 1.28 -2.61 6.78
C ALA A 29 0.80 -1.22 7.21
N TYR A 30 1.63 -0.19 7.04
CA TYR A 30 1.25 1.19 7.32
C TYR A 30 0.11 1.66 6.40
N ILE A 31 0.26 1.47 5.07
CA ILE A 31 -0.76 1.83 4.09
C ILE A 31 -2.09 1.12 4.38
N SER A 32 -2.06 -0.18 4.69
CA SER A 32 -3.29 -0.93 5.00
C SER A 32 -4.01 -0.39 6.25
N LYS A 33 -3.26 0.09 7.26
CA LYS A 33 -3.81 0.75 8.45
C LYS A 33 -4.50 2.06 8.09
N VAL A 34 -3.88 2.88 7.24
CA VAL A 34 -4.39 4.19 6.77
C VAL A 34 -5.63 4.02 5.88
N LEU A 35 -5.57 3.12 4.88
CA LEU A 35 -6.69 2.86 3.98
C LEU A 35 -7.95 2.36 4.70
N ARG A 36 -7.79 1.68 5.84
CA ARG A 36 -8.90 1.27 6.69
C ARG A 36 -9.38 2.37 7.64
N GLY A 37 -8.61 3.44 7.81
CA GLY A 37 -8.89 4.50 8.77
C GLY A 37 -8.56 4.16 10.22
N LYS A 38 -7.75 3.10 10.47
CA LYS A 38 -7.36 2.71 11.83
C LYS A 38 -6.42 3.70 12.55
N ASN A 39 -5.96 4.71 11.85
CA ASN A 39 -5.20 5.85 12.39
C ASN A 39 -6.10 6.94 12.97
N LYS A 40 -7.39 6.90 12.67
CA LYS A 40 -8.37 7.91 13.13
C LYS A 40 -9.08 7.46 14.41
N ASN A 41 -9.35 8.41 15.30
CA ASN A 41 -10.10 8.15 16.55
C ASN A 41 -11.54 7.66 16.29
N GLN A 42 -12.09 8.05 15.16
CA GLN A 42 -13.45 7.73 14.72
C GLN A 42 -13.51 6.49 13.84
N TYR A 43 -12.58 5.54 14.02
CA TYR A 43 -12.57 4.30 13.23
C TYR A 43 -13.82 3.47 13.45
N THR A 44 -14.52 3.16 12.36
CA THR A 44 -15.71 2.31 12.34
C THR A 44 -15.51 1.17 11.34
N PRO A 45 -15.53 -0.11 11.75
CA PRO A 45 -15.13 -1.25 10.91
C PRO A 45 -15.94 -1.43 9.62
N HIS A 46 -17.23 -1.10 9.62
CA HIS A 46 -18.13 -1.24 8.49
C HIS A 46 -18.20 -0.02 7.57
N MET A 47 -17.54 1.08 7.94
CA MET A 47 -17.53 2.32 7.17
C MET A 47 -16.20 2.51 6.44
N ASP A 48 -16.25 3.23 5.29
CA ASP A 48 -15.07 3.59 4.52
C ASP A 48 -14.49 4.94 4.98
N ASN A 49 -13.91 4.94 6.16
CA ASN A 49 -13.33 6.14 6.80
C ASN A 49 -11.81 6.32 6.53
N GLY A 50 -11.23 5.51 5.67
CA GLY A 50 -9.81 5.56 5.32
C GLY A 50 -9.46 6.71 4.38
N ASP A 51 -8.19 7.14 4.43
CA ASP A 51 -7.64 8.21 3.62
C ASP A 51 -7.15 7.72 2.26
N PHE A 52 -6.99 8.64 1.31
CA PHE A 52 -6.33 8.39 0.04
C PHE A 52 -4.81 8.37 0.26
N VAL A 53 -4.13 7.42 -0.37
CA VAL A 53 -2.67 7.29 -0.28
C VAL A 53 -2.07 7.33 -1.67
N VAL A 54 -1.18 8.28 -1.90
CA VAL A 54 -0.34 8.39 -3.09
C VAL A 54 1.06 7.93 -2.73
N VAL A 55 1.60 6.99 -3.49
CA VAL A 55 2.96 6.46 -3.30
C VAL A 55 3.78 6.78 -4.54
N THR A 56 4.94 7.43 -4.35
CA THR A 56 5.89 7.77 -5.40
C THR A 56 7.16 6.91 -5.31
N ASN A 57 8.01 6.93 -6.32
CA ASN A 57 9.30 6.22 -6.40
C ASN A 57 9.19 4.70 -6.14
N ILE A 58 8.11 4.06 -6.61
CA ILE A 58 7.85 2.64 -6.31
C ILE A 58 8.95 1.70 -6.85
N GLU A 59 9.67 2.08 -7.89
CA GLU A 59 10.77 1.30 -8.46
C GLU A 59 11.95 1.11 -7.51
N LYS A 60 12.12 2.02 -6.54
CA LYS A 60 13.21 2.01 -5.56
C LYS A 60 12.87 1.29 -4.25
N ILE A 61 11.68 0.69 -4.16
CA ILE A 61 11.24 -0.05 -2.98
C ILE A 61 12.09 -1.32 -2.76
N ARG A 62 12.31 -1.72 -1.51
CA ARG A 62 13.23 -2.81 -1.17
C ARG A 62 12.57 -3.96 -0.40
N PHE A 63 13.12 -5.14 -0.60
CA PHE A 63 12.82 -6.32 0.20
C PHE A 63 13.96 -6.59 1.19
N THR A 64 13.64 -7.11 2.37
CA THR A 64 14.65 -7.55 3.35
C THR A 64 15.13 -8.97 3.07
N GLY A 65 16.41 -9.22 3.28
CA GLY A 65 17.04 -10.53 3.10
C GLY A 65 16.94 -11.05 1.66
N LYS A 66 16.94 -12.37 1.48
CA LYS A 66 16.94 -13.01 0.15
C LYS A 66 15.55 -13.08 -0.53
N LYS A 67 14.57 -12.30 -0.08
CA LYS A 67 13.17 -12.35 -0.59
C LYS A 67 13.03 -11.95 -2.04
N THR A 68 13.88 -11.08 -2.55
CA THR A 68 13.86 -10.61 -3.94
C THR A 68 13.92 -11.77 -4.94
N ASN A 69 14.69 -12.81 -4.64
CA ASN A 69 14.87 -13.97 -5.53
C ASN A 69 14.07 -15.19 -5.07
N ASN A 70 13.98 -15.42 -3.76
CA ASN A 70 13.40 -16.66 -3.22
C ASN A 70 11.88 -16.62 -3.09
N LYS A 71 11.28 -15.42 -2.93
CA LYS A 71 9.82 -15.30 -2.84
C LYS A 71 9.18 -15.57 -4.19
N LYS A 72 8.08 -16.34 -4.22
CA LYS A 72 7.30 -16.60 -5.43
C LYS A 72 5.87 -16.07 -5.25
N TYR A 73 5.37 -15.41 -6.28
CA TYR A 73 3.96 -15.04 -6.42
C TYR A 73 3.30 -16.06 -7.33
N TYR A 74 2.30 -16.77 -6.83
CA TYR A 74 1.57 -17.76 -7.59
C TYR A 74 0.26 -17.18 -8.11
N ARG A 75 -0.09 -17.54 -9.36
CA ARG A 75 -1.37 -17.25 -9.98
C ARG A 75 -1.84 -18.51 -10.71
N HIS A 76 -3.06 -18.93 -10.46
CA HIS A 76 -3.71 -20.01 -11.17
C HIS A 76 -4.49 -19.48 -12.38
N THR A 77 -4.44 -20.19 -13.51
CA THR A 77 -5.12 -19.80 -14.76
C THR A 77 -6.56 -20.32 -14.85
N GLY A 78 -6.95 -21.23 -13.95
CA GLY A 78 -8.26 -21.92 -13.99
C GLY A 78 -8.23 -23.31 -14.63
N TYR A 79 -7.18 -23.65 -15.38
CA TYR A 79 -7.05 -24.95 -16.05
C TYR A 79 -6.19 -25.93 -15.25
N PRO A 80 -6.38 -27.27 -15.40
CA PRO A 80 -5.52 -28.27 -14.78
C PRO A 80 -4.04 -27.99 -15.08
N GLY A 81 -3.16 -28.04 -14.07
CA GLY A 81 -1.74 -27.72 -14.22
C GLY A 81 -1.42 -26.23 -14.43
N GLY A 82 -2.40 -25.33 -14.40
CA GLY A 82 -2.28 -23.91 -14.75
C GLY A 82 -1.66 -23.00 -13.66
N ILE A 83 -0.75 -23.50 -12.81
CA ILE A 83 -0.06 -22.69 -11.81
C ILE A 83 1.12 -21.95 -12.47
N LYS A 84 1.03 -20.62 -12.51
CA LYS A 84 2.15 -19.74 -12.92
C LYS A 84 2.80 -19.10 -11.71
N SER A 85 4.12 -19.02 -11.72
CA SER A 85 4.89 -18.36 -10.64
C SER A 85 5.74 -17.23 -11.21
N THR A 86 5.92 -16.18 -10.43
CA THR A 86 6.77 -15.02 -10.76
C THR A 86 7.54 -14.59 -9.54
N THR A 87 8.82 -14.25 -9.69
CA THR A 87 9.64 -13.71 -8.59
C THR A 87 9.43 -12.20 -8.46
N PRO A 88 9.66 -11.63 -7.25
CA PRO A 88 9.63 -10.18 -7.05
C PRO A 88 10.57 -9.43 -7.99
N SER A 89 11.77 -9.97 -8.24
CA SER A 89 12.75 -9.39 -9.16
C SER A 89 12.17 -9.18 -10.56
N LEU A 90 11.51 -10.19 -11.12
CA LEU A 90 10.86 -10.08 -12.44
C LEU A 90 9.65 -9.15 -12.42
N LEU A 91 8.88 -9.16 -11.32
CA LEU A 91 7.70 -8.32 -11.18
C LEU A 91 8.08 -6.84 -11.06
N MET A 92 9.13 -6.51 -10.32
CA MET A 92 9.64 -5.14 -10.18
C MET A 92 10.14 -4.56 -11.52
N LYS A 93 10.75 -5.38 -12.37
CA LYS A 93 11.17 -4.94 -13.72
C LYS A 93 9.99 -4.65 -14.65
N LYS A 94 8.92 -5.44 -14.57
CA LYS A 94 7.75 -5.32 -15.46
C LYS A 94 6.71 -4.34 -14.93
N LYS A 95 6.27 -4.54 -13.68
CA LYS A 95 5.17 -3.81 -13.03
C LYS A 95 5.44 -3.63 -11.54
N PRO A 96 6.31 -2.70 -11.14
CA PRO A 96 6.69 -2.50 -9.73
C PRO A 96 5.48 -2.14 -8.85
N GLU A 97 4.48 -1.48 -9.39
CA GLU A 97 3.24 -1.12 -8.69
C GLU A 97 2.49 -2.34 -8.12
N GLU A 98 2.49 -3.46 -8.87
CA GLU A 98 1.80 -4.68 -8.46
C GLU A 98 2.41 -5.29 -7.20
N VAL A 99 3.71 -5.12 -6.96
CA VAL A 99 4.41 -5.64 -5.79
C VAL A 99 3.80 -5.08 -4.50
N LEU A 100 3.68 -3.75 -4.42
CA LEU A 100 3.09 -3.08 -3.27
C LEU A 100 1.58 -3.31 -3.19
N LYS A 101 0.88 -3.21 -4.32
CA LYS A 101 -0.57 -3.44 -4.39
C LYS A 101 -0.97 -4.83 -3.90
N LEU A 102 -0.23 -5.89 -4.29
CA LEU A 102 -0.45 -7.25 -3.81
C LEU A 102 -0.15 -7.40 -2.32
N ALA A 103 0.91 -6.73 -1.82
CA ALA A 103 1.24 -6.76 -0.40
C ALA A 103 0.11 -6.11 0.45
N VAL A 104 -0.35 -4.92 0.06
CA VAL A 104 -1.46 -4.22 0.72
C VAL A 104 -2.76 -5.03 0.62
N LYS A 105 -3.11 -5.54 -0.57
CA LYS A 105 -4.32 -6.35 -0.78
C LYS A 105 -4.39 -7.56 0.17
N ARG A 106 -3.26 -8.23 0.41
CA ARG A 106 -3.18 -9.41 1.30
C ARG A 106 -3.21 -9.05 2.79
N MET A 107 -2.99 -7.78 3.13
CA MET A 107 -3.09 -7.25 4.51
C MET A 107 -4.46 -6.62 4.80
N MET A 108 -5.28 -6.46 3.78
CA MET A 108 -6.65 -5.95 3.92
C MET A 108 -7.63 -7.13 4.18
N PRO A 109 -8.72 -6.91 4.93
CA PRO A 109 -9.80 -7.89 5.02
C PRO A 109 -10.41 -8.12 3.63
N GLY A 110 -10.98 -9.31 3.42
CA GLY A 110 -11.71 -9.59 2.18
C GLY A 110 -13.02 -8.79 2.06
N GLY A 111 -13.64 -8.84 0.87
CA GLY A 111 -14.97 -8.32 0.65
C GLY A 111 -15.07 -7.03 -0.16
N PRO A 112 -16.29 -6.52 -0.40
CA PRO A 112 -16.55 -5.34 -1.23
C PRO A 112 -15.96 -4.05 -0.66
N LEU A 113 -16.02 -3.89 0.68
CA LEU A 113 -15.47 -2.72 1.37
C LEU A 113 -13.96 -2.61 1.17
N ALA A 114 -13.23 -3.72 1.30
CA ALA A 114 -11.79 -3.74 1.08
C ALA A 114 -11.40 -3.40 -0.36
N LYS A 115 -12.20 -3.81 -1.35
CA LYS A 115 -11.99 -3.41 -2.76
C LYS A 115 -12.12 -1.89 -2.93
N LYS A 116 -13.12 -1.28 -2.27
CA LYS A 116 -13.36 0.16 -2.26
C LYS A 116 -12.18 0.91 -1.60
N GLN A 117 -11.74 0.44 -0.44
CA GLN A 117 -10.59 0.99 0.27
C GLN A 117 -9.29 0.86 -0.54
N LEU A 118 -9.06 -0.28 -1.20
CA LEU A 118 -7.89 -0.50 -2.05
C LEU A 118 -7.87 0.43 -3.28
N SER A 119 -9.01 0.88 -3.79
CA SER A 119 -9.08 1.83 -4.91
C SER A 119 -8.54 3.22 -4.57
N LYS A 120 -8.49 3.56 -3.27
CA LYS A 120 -7.90 4.81 -2.75
C LYS A 120 -6.36 4.80 -2.77
N LEU A 121 -5.74 3.65 -3.01
CA LEU A 121 -4.29 3.54 -3.16
C LEU A 121 -3.89 3.86 -4.60
N LYS A 122 -3.09 4.92 -4.77
CA LYS A 122 -2.51 5.35 -6.03
C LYS A 122 -0.99 5.17 -5.97
N ILE A 123 -0.42 4.48 -6.95
CA ILE A 123 1.01 4.13 -6.95
C ILE A 123 1.62 4.60 -8.25
N TYR A 124 2.73 5.34 -8.17
CA TYR A 124 3.41 5.94 -9.32
C TYR A 124 4.90 5.60 -9.34
N LYS A 125 5.42 5.54 -10.55
CA LYS A 125 6.86 5.50 -10.83
C LYS A 125 7.38 6.93 -10.85
N GLY A 126 8.61 7.12 -10.38
CA GLY A 126 9.19 8.46 -10.29
C GLY A 126 8.52 9.33 -9.21
N THR A 127 8.84 10.61 -9.24
CA THR A 127 8.39 11.61 -8.24
C THR A 127 7.10 12.31 -8.63
N THR A 128 6.75 12.35 -9.92
CA THR A 128 5.58 13.09 -10.43
C THR A 128 4.29 12.28 -10.30
N HIS A 129 3.21 12.96 -9.94
CA HIS A 129 1.88 12.37 -9.83
C HIS A 129 0.77 13.38 -10.20
N PRO A 130 -0.38 12.93 -10.72
CA PRO A 130 -1.46 13.84 -11.18
C PRO A 130 -2.37 14.38 -10.06
N HIS A 131 -2.02 14.15 -8.78
CA HIS A 131 -2.86 14.49 -7.63
C HIS A 131 -2.37 15.73 -6.85
N GLU A 132 -1.67 16.66 -7.52
CA GLU A 132 -1.19 17.90 -6.88
C GLU A 132 -2.35 18.80 -6.42
N SER A 133 -3.41 18.87 -7.23
CA SER A 133 -4.60 19.66 -6.92
C SER A 133 -5.33 19.27 -5.62
N GLN A 134 -5.11 18.07 -5.12
CA GLN A 134 -5.66 17.58 -3.85
C GLN A 134 -4.82 17.97 -2.63
N ASN A 135 -3.67 18.66 -2.85
CA ASN A 135 -2.73 19.06 -1.80
C ASN A 135 -2.44 17.94 -0.80
N PRO A 136 -1.85 16.81 -1.24
CA PRO A 136 -1.61 15.68 -0.37
C PRO A 136 -0.57 16.03 0.71
N GLU A 137 -0.87 15.67 1.96
CA GLU A 137 0.03 15.82 3.08
C GLU A 137 1.21 14.85 2.94
N VAL A 138 2.44 15.38 2.95
CA VAL A 138 3.66 14.57 2.85
C VAL A 138 3.94 13.88 4.18
N ILE A 139 3.97 12.54 4.15
CA ILE A 139 4.32 11.74 5.32
C ILE A 139 5.74 11.20 5.17
N ASP A 140 6.60 11.60 6.11
CA ASP A 140 7.93 11.03 6.23
C ASP A 140 7.87 9.67 6.96
N PHE A 141 7.76 8.60 6.16
CA PHE A 141 7.70 7.24 6.66
C PHE A 141 9.02 6.81 7.33
N ALA A 142 10.16 7.45 7.02
CA ALA A 142 11.45 7.19 7.64
C ALA A 142 11.48 7.61 9.11
N LYS A 143 10.96 8.79 9.42
CA LYS A 143 10.92 9.33 10.77
C LYS A 143 10.09 8.50 11.74
N MET A 144 9.08 7.78 11.25
CA MET A 144 8.22 6.95 12.09
C MET A 144 8.97 5.79 12.76
N ASN A 145 9.94 5.18 12.08
CA ASN A 145 10.75 4.10 12.64
C ASN A 145 12.02 3.90 11.80
N LYS A 146 13.19 3.92 12.44
CA LYS A 146 14.50 3.66 11.80
C LYS A 146 14.56 2.36 10.99
N LYS A 147 13.75 1.36 11.35
CA LYS A 147 13.68 0.07 10.65
C LYS A 147 12.79 0.08 9.38
N ASN A 148 12.14 1.18 9.05
CA ASN A 148 11.27 1.28 7.87
C ASN A 148 12.04 1.32 6.56
N TYR A 149 13.27 1.77 6.61
CA TYR A 149 14.18 1.92 5.48
C TYR A 149 15.41 1.03 5.63
N ILE A 150 16.03 0.69 4.52
CA ILE A 150 17.34 0.04 4.49
C ILE A 150 18.36 1.14 4.23
N SER A 151 19.27 1.38 5.19
CA SER A 151 20.42 2.25 4.98
C SER A 151 21.28 1.68 3.85
N ILE A 152 21.64 2.52 2.89
CA ILE A 152 22.62 2.20 1.87
C ILE A 152 23.96 2.57 2.49
N ASN A 153 24.70 1.56 2.95
CA ASN A 153 26.13 1.72 3.25
C ASN A 153 26.91 1.63 1.96
#